data_e365c7936bcb9d473a927e8413b99965
#
_entry.id   e365c7936bcb9d473a927e8413b99965
#
_cell.length_a   1.000
_cell.length_b   1.000
_cell.length_c   1.000
_cell.angle_alpha   90.00
_cell.angle_beta   90.00
_cell.angle_gamma   90.00
#
_symmetry.space_group_name_H-M   'P 1'
#
loop_
_entity.id
_entity.type
_entity.pdbx_description
1 polymer ?
#
loop_
_entity_poly.entity_id
_entity_poly.type
_entity_poly.pdbx_seq_one_letter_code
_entity_poly.pdbx_strand_id
1 'polypeptide(L)'
;MRDSMKTVHGAIWMFTALLLGAPLAFGQQQSPVTKVTWNTADNPGVILVQNARIWTQGPNGILENVDMLVRDGDISEIGNGLSVPSGAMVIDATGMQMTPGLIDAHSHSAAESINEGSNSVTAEVNIGDVLNADSLALYRQLAGGLTTAQILHGSANSIGGQSAIIKLRYGADEGSDLLIKDVTPTIKFALGENVKRNQ
;
A
#
# COMPACT_ATOMS: atom_id res chain seq x y z
N MET A 1 -86.74 -31.83 28.47
CA MET A 1 -86.40 -30.87 27.37
C MET A 1 -84.92 -31.04 27.07
N ARG A 2 -84.64 -31.58 25.90
CA ARG A 2 -83.27 -31.96 25.44
C ARG A 2 -82.80 -30.84 24.54
N ASP A 3 -81.64 -30.29 24.87
CA ASP A 3 -80.97 -29.41 23.95
C ASP A 3 -79.69 -30.08 23.45
N SER A 4 -79.60 -30.11 22.15
CA SER A 4 -78.61 -30.82 21.33
C SER A 4 -77.34 -29.96 21.22
N MET A 5 -76.24 -30.47 21.73
CA MET A 5 -74.94 -29.89 21.48
C MET A 5 -74.41 -30.38 20.12
N LYS A 6 -74.27 -29.47 19.18
CA LYS A 6 -73.59 -29.73 17.90
C LYS A 6 -72.08 -29.56 18.06
N THR A 7 -71.34 -30.65 17.85
CA THR A 7 -69.91 -30.69 17.81
C THR A 7 -69.43 -30.17 16.49
N VAL A 8 -68.65 -29.07 16.50
CA VAL A 8 -68.00 -28.54 15.31
C VAL A 8 -66.57 -29.12 15.27
N HIS A 9 -66.29 -29.93 14.26
CA HIS A 9 -64.93 -30.42 14.00
C HIS A 9 -64.18 -29.35 13.15
N GLY A 10 -63.30 -28.61 13.80
CA GLY A 10 -62.36 -27.74 13.12
C GLY A 10 -61.15 -28.52 12.66
N ALA A 11 -61.00 -28.67 11.35
CA ALA A 11 -59.80 -29.23 10.76
C ALA A 11 -58.67 -28.21 10.85
N ILE A 12 -57.63 -28.53 11.64
CA ILE A 12 -56.40 -27.75 11.72
C ILE A 12 -55.51 -28.16 10.53
N TRP A 13 -55.39 -27.26 9.55
CA TRP A 13 -54.40 -27.39 8.48
C TRP A 13 -53.03 -26.92 9.01
N MET A 14 -52.12 -27.86 9.25
CA MET A 14 -50.72 -27.57 9.57
C MET A 14 -50.02 -27.21 8.26
N PHE A 15 -49.78 -25.92 8.05
CA PHE A 15 -48.88 -25.45 7.01
C PHE A 15 -47.43 -25.65 7.47
N THR A 16 -46.77 -26.69 6.98
CA THR A 16 -45.33 -26.89 7.13
C THR A 16 -44.66 -25.96 6.12
N ALA A 17 -44.19 -24.80 6.58
CA ALA A 17 -43.34 -23.92 5.78
C ALA A 17 -41.95 -24.55 5.68
N LEU A 18 -41.64 -25.12 4.53
CA LEU A 18 -40.31 -25.61 4.17
C LEU A 18 -39.42 -24.37 3.89
N LEU A 19 -38.70 -23.92 4.90
CA LEU A 19 -37.68 -22.90 4.73
C LEU A 19 -36.47 -23.53 3.98
N LEU A 20 -36.48 -23.42 2.66
CA LEU A 20 -35.32 -23.64 1.82
C LEU A 20 -34.30 -22.51 2.11
N GLY A 21 -33.39 -22.79 3.02
CA GLY A 21 -32.24 -21.92 3.27
C GLY A 21 -31.37 -21.88 2.02
N ALA A 22 -31.54 -20.86 1.19
CA ALA A 22 -30.55 -20.54 0.17
C ALA A 22 -29.26 -20.12 0.87
N PRO A 23 -28.09 -20.68 0.52
CA PRO A 23 -26.83 -20.17 1.04
C PRO A 23 -26.68 -18.73 0.57
N LEU A 24 -26.67 -17.78 1.51
CA LEU A 24 -26.22 -16.42 1.24
C LEU A 24 -24.73 -16.50 0.88
N ALA A 25 -24.45 -16.65 -0.39
CA ALA A 25 -23.11 -16.42 -0.91
C ALA A 25 -22.82 -14.93 -0.70
N PHE A 26 -22.12 -14.61 0.39
CA PHE A 26 -21.43 -13.34 0.52
C PHE A 26 -20.28 -13.34 -0.48
N GLY A 27 -20.62 -13.19 -1.77
CA GLY A 27 -19.66 -12.76 -2.74
C GLY A 27 -19.18 -11.38 -2.30
N GLN A 28 -17.95 -11.28 -1.85
CA GLN A 28 -17.29 -9.98 -1.77
C GLN A 28 -17.30 -9.42 -3.19
N GLN A 29 -18.24 -8.53 -3.44
CA GLN A 29 -18.26 -7.75 -4.66
C GLN A 29 -17.08 -6.80 -4.53
N GLN A 30 -15.93 -7.21 -5.06
CA GLN A 30 -14.83 -6.28 -5.26
C GLN A 30 -15.36 -5.21 -6.18
N SER A 31 -15.60 -4.03 -5.62
CA SER A 31 -15.89 -2.85 -6.43
C SER A 31 -14.75 -2.73 -7.45
N PRO A 32 -15.05 -2.56 -8.75
CA PRO A 32 -14.01 -2.33 -9.72
C PRO A 32 -13.19 -1.15 -9.21
N VAL A 33 -11.91 -1.39 -8.95
CA VAL A 33 -10.98 -0.31 -8.59
C VAL A 33 -10.91 0.56 -9.83
N THR A 34 -11.68 1.64 -9.80
CA THR A 34 -11.56 2.66 -10.84
C THR A 34 -10.15 3.21 -10.70
N LYS A 35 -9.29 2.92 -11.66
CA LYS A 35 -7.95 3.52 -11.74
C LYS A 35 -8.19 5.03 -11.69
N VAL A 36 -7.89 5.64 -10.55
CA VAL A 36 -7.95 7.10 -10.44
C VAL A 36 -6.71 7.59 -11.17
N THR A 37 -6.86 7.85 -12.45
CA THR A 37 -5.85 8.59 -13.20
C THR A 37 -5.84 10.02 -12.67
N TRP A 38 -4.95 10.28 -11.75
CA TRP A 38 -4.60 11.65 -11.46
C TRP A 38 -3.88 12.16 -12.69
N ASN A 39 -4.44 13.18 -13.35
CA ASN A 39 -3.64 14.04 -14.20
C ASN A 39 -2.68 14.77 -13.24
N THR A 40 -1.61 14.10 -12.86
CA THR A 40 -0.44 14.81 -12.40
C THR A 40 -0.09 15.72 -13.55
N ALA A 41 -0.09 17.02 -13.29
CA ALA A 41 0.49 17.98 -14.23
C ALA A 41 1.79 17.36 -14.74
N ASP A 42 2.00 17.41 -16.05
CA ASP A 42 3.16 16.84 -16.73
C ASP A 42 4.37 16.97 -15.81
N ASN A 43 5.05 15.83 -15.59
CA ASN A 43 6.18 15.75 -14.67
C ASN A 43 7.08 16.96 -14.88
N PRO A 44 7.07 17.98 -14.01
CA PRO A 44 7.84 19.17 -14.24
C PRO A 44 9.30 18.78 -14.15
N GLY A 45 10.03 18.85 -15.27
CA GLY A 45 11.45 18.56 -15.29
C GLY A 45 12.26 19.45 -14.33
N VAL A 46 11.67 20.57 -13.90
CA VAL A 46 12.30 21.51 -12.96
C VAL A 46 11.31 21.94 -11.88
N ILE A 47 11.69 21.76 -10.62
CA ILE A 47 10.94 22.20 -9.45
C ILE A 47 11.84 23.07 -8.59
N LEU A 48 11.35 24.26 -8.21
CA LEU A 48 11.99 25.11 -7.21
C LEU A 48 11.12 25.19 -5.97
N VAL A 49 11.61 24.66 -4.86
CA VAL A 49 10.99 24.81 -3.54
C VAL A 49 11.66 25.99 -2.86
N GLN A 50 10.90 26.97 -2.41
CA GLN A 50 11.42 28.19 -1.79
C GLN A 50 11.08 28.29 -0.32
N ASN A 51 11.97 28.89 0.46
CA ASN A 51 11.77 29.26 1.86
C ASN A 51 11.52 28.07 2.80
N ALA A 52 12.00 26.87 2.48
CA ALA A 52 11.79 25.69 3.28
C ALA A 52 12.73 25.63 4.50
N ARG A 53 12.29 24.95 5.56
CA ARG A 53 13.17 24.42 6.58
C ARG A 53 13.54 22.99 6.20
N ILE A 54 14.80 22.75 5.83
CA ILE A 54 15.25 21.47 5.28
C ILE A 54 16.06 20.69 6.32
N TRP A 55 15.61 19.48 6.63
CA TRP A 55 16.29 18.49 7.45
C TRP A 55 17.15 17.61 6.54
N THR A 56 18.42 17.93 6.38
CA THR A 56 19.26 17.27 5.38
C THR A 56 19.58 15.83 5.73
N GLN A 57 19.48 15.45 6.99
CA GLN A 57 19.95 14.16 7.54
C GLN A 57 21.44 13.89 7.24
N GLY A 58 22.15 14.91 6.83
CA GLY A 58 23.58 14.88 6.51
C GLY A 58 24.37 15.83 7.39
N PRO A 59 25.66 16.08 7.05
CA PRO A 59 26.56 16.90 7.86
C PRO A 59 26.12 18.37 7.99
N ASN A 60 25.30 18.85 7.06
CA ASN A 60 24.79 20.22 7.08
C ASN A 60 23.64 20.42 8.08
N GLY A 61 23.13 19.35 8.72
CA GLY A 61 22.09 19.43 9.73
C GLY A 61 20.78 20.00 9.19
N ILE A 62 20.25 21.00 9.90
CA ILE A 62 19.00 21.69 9.55
C ILE A 62 19.36 23.04 8.91
N LEU A 63 18.76 23.29 7.75
CA LEU A 63 18.90 24.55 7.03
C LEU A 63 17.57 25.32 7.14
N GLU A 64 17.66 26.61 7.49
CA GLU A 64 16.49 27.47 7.72
C GLU A 64 16.28 28.43 6.54
N ASN A 65 15.02 28.53 6.07
CA ASN A 65 14.62 29.45 4.99
C ASN A 65 15.50 29.35 3.74
N VAL A 66 15.71 28.14 3.27
CA VAL A 66 16.52 27.87 2.06
C VAL A 66 15.64 27.38 0.92
N ASP A 67 16.14 27.58 -0.26
CA ASP A 67 15.53 27.06 -1.50
C ASP A 67 16.19 25.76 -1.90
N MET A 68 15.43 24.87 -2.57
CA MET A 68 15.93 23.64 -3.19
C MET A 68 15.48 23.57 -4.62
N LEU A 69 16.43 23.43 -5.53
CA LEU A 69 16.20 23.22 -6.94
C LEU A 69 16.35 21.75 -7.30
N VAL A 70 15.29 21.20 -7.88
CA VAL A 70 15.28 19.82 -8.41
C VAL A 70 15.21 19.89 -9.93
N ARG A 71 16.05 19.09 -10.60
CA ARG A 71 16.06 18.91 -12.06
C ARG A 71 16.03 17.43 -12.39
N ASP A 72 15.11 17.04 -13.24
CA ASP A 72 15.00 15.66 -13.75
C ASP A 72 14.98 14.59 -12.64
N GLY A 73 14.42 14.95 -11.47
CA GLY A 73 14.32 14.07 -10.30
C GLY A 73 15.49 14.15 -9.31
N ASP A 74 16.58 14.88 -9.64
CA ASP A 74 17.74 15.04 -8.78
C ASP A 74 17.80 16.42 -8.11
N ILE A 75 18.27 16.46 -6.86
CA ILE A 75 18.55 17.72 -6.17
C ILE A 75 19.78 18.35 -6.82
N SER A 76 19.59 19.44 -7.53
CA SER A 76 20.68 20.12 -8.26
C SER A 76 21.34 21.20 -7.41
N GLU A 77 20.60 21.89 -6.55
CA GLU A 77 21.13 22.96 -5.72
C GLU A 77 20.29 23.18 -4.46
N ILE A 78 20.95 23.51 -3.35
CA ILE A 78 20.30 24.00 -2.13
C ILE A 78 21.02 25.29 -1.73
N GLY A 79 20.27 26.39 -1.54
CA GLY A 79 20.86 27.69 -1.21
C GLY A 79 19.79 28.73 -0.89
N ASN A 80 20.23 29.96 -0.69
CA ASN A 80 19.32 31.08 -0.43
C ASN A 80 19.07 31.89 -1.70
N GLY A 81 17.82 32.22 -1.98
CA GLY A 81 17.45 33.13 -3.08
C GLY A 81 17.82 32.61 -4.45
N LEU A 82 17.58 31.32 -4.70
CA LEU A 82 17.85 30.72 -5.99
C LEU A 82 16.98 31.36 -7.08
N SER A 83 17.58 31.58 -8.25
CA SER A 83 16.86 32.14 -9.40
C SER A 83 15.81 31.13 -9.87
N VAL A 84 14.61 31.61 -10.18
CA VAL A 84 13.52 30.81 -10.75
C VAL A 84 13.86 30.45 -12.19
N PRO A 85 14.11 29.16 -12.52
CA PRO A 85 14.35 28.77 -13.91
C PRO A 85 13.09 28.93 -14.76
N SER A 86 13.26 29.20 -16.04
CA SER A 86 12.13 29.28 -16.98
C SER A 86 11.40 27.95 -17.02
N GLY A 87 10.07 27.98 -16.87
CA GLY A 87 9.21 26.79 -16.88
C GLY A 87 9.25 25.94 -15.61
N ALA A 88 9.94 26.38 -14.57
CA ALA A 88 9.96 25.64 -13.30
C ALA A 88 8.59 25.70 -12.60
N MET A 89 8.20 24.59 -11.99
CA MET A 89 7.15 24.58 -10.96
C MET A 89 7.75 25.20 -9.69
N VAL A 90 7.12 26.26 -9.18
CA VAL A 90 7.57 26.91 -7.95
C VAL A 90 6.63 26.54 -6.80
N ILE A 91 7.19 26.09 -5.71
CA ILE A 91 6.48 25.72 -4.47
C ILE A 91 6.98 26.66 -3.36
N ASP A 92 6.10 27.52 -2.84
CA ASP A 92 6.39 28.29 -1.63
C ASP A 92 6.21 27.38 -0.40
N ALA A 93 7.31 27.05 0.27
CA ALA A 93 7.35 26.22 1.46
C ALA A 93 7.59 27.04 2.74
N THR A 94 7.23 28.33 2.73
CA THR A 94 7.35 29.19 3.91
C THR A 94 6.65 28.57 5.13
N GLY A 95 7.39 28.32 6.19
CA GLY A 95 6.91 27.68 7.42
C GLY A 95 6.75 26.16 7.33
N MET A 96 7.04 25.57 6.18
CA MET A 96 6.98 24.10 6.00
C MET A 96 8.30 23.43 6.32
N GLN A 97 8.19 22.14 6.70
CA GLN A 97 9.32 21.26 6.96
C GLN A 97 9.54 20.36 5.72
N MET A 98 10.79 20.28 5.29
CA MET A 98 11.18 19.35 4.21
C MET A 98 12.15 18.34 4.79
N THR A 99 11.89 17.06 4.55
CA THR A 99 12.73 15.93 4.98
C THR A 99 12.96 14.99 3.80
N PRO A 100 14.00 14.16 3.84
CA PRO A 100 14.04 12.97 2.99
C PRO A 100 12.77 12.13 3.19
N GLY A 101 12.37 11.39 2.18
CA GLY A 101 11.24 10.47 2.28
C GLY A 101 11.49 9.39 3.33
N LEU A 102 10.42 8.96 4.00
CA LEU A 102 10.49 7.88 4.98
C LEU A 102 10.76 6.55 4.29
N ILE A 103 11.47 5.66 4.99
CA ILE A 103 11.75 4.29 4.56
C ILE A 103 11.11 3.33 5.55
N ASP A 104 10.22 2.46 5.06
CA ASP A 104 9.66 1.37 5.86
C ASP A 104 10.46 0.08 5.63
N ALA A 105 11.12 -0.40 6.67
CA ALA A 105 11.96 -1.59 6.60
C ALA A 105 11.16 -2.90 6.69
N HIS A 106 9.85 -2.85 6.92
CA HIS A 106 9.01 -4.03 7.05
C HIS A 106 7.58 -3.75 6.59
N SER A 107 7.30 -3.99 5.33
CA SER A 107 5.97 -3.78 4.74
C SER A 107 5.48 -5.01 3.99
N HIS A 108 4.17 -5.06 3.79
CA HIS A 108 3.47 -6.02 2.92
C HIS A 108 2.63 -5.28 1.86
N SER A 109 2.80 -3.98 1.76
CA SER A 109 2.05 -3.13 0.85
C SER A 109 2.40 -3.42 -0.61
N ALA A 110 1.44 -3.21 -1.49
CA ALA A 110 1.59 -3.45 -2.93
C ALA A 110 1.89 -4.91 -3.33
N ALA A 111 1.76 -5.90 -2.44
CA ALA A 111 1.82 -7.31 -2.79
C ALA A 111 0.41 -7.91 -2.80
N GLU A 112 0.05 -8.64 -3.86
CA GLU A 112 -1.28 -9.27 -3.98
C GLU A 112 -1.42 -10.51 -3.10
N SER A 113 -0.33 -11.26 -2.93
CA SER A 113 -0.25 -12.41 -2.04
C SER A 113 1.08 -12.40 -1.31
N ILE A 114 1.04 -12.44 0.01
CA ILE A 114 2.25 -12.30 0.83
C ILE A 114 2.78 -13.62 1.39
N ASN A 115 2.06 -14.71 1.22
CA ASN A 115 2.45 -15.99 1.79
C ASN A 115 2.45 -17.11 0.76
N GLU A 116 3.54 -17.87 0.72
CA GLU A 116 3.59 -19.23 0.22
C GLU A 116 3.88 -20.14 1.42
N GLY A 117 2.84 -20.79 1.92
CA GLY A 117 2.87 -21.53 3.18
C GLY A 117 2.78 -23.05 3.04
N SER A 118 3.02 -23.60 1.85
CA SER A 118 2.89 -25.05 1.60
C SER A 118 3.92 -25.90 2.35
N ASN A 119 5.07 -25.31 2.68
CA ASN A 119 6.17 -25.98 3.40
C ASN A 119 6.76 -25.05 4.46
N SER A 120 7.50 -25.62 5.40
CA SER A 120 8.23 -24.84 6.43
C SER A 120 9.33 -23.95 5.85
N VAL A 121 9.80 -24.28 4.64
CA VAL A 121 10.83 -23.54 3.90
C VAL A 121 10.35 -23.34 2.46
N THR A 122 10.22 -22.09 2.05
CA THR A 122 9.86 -21.64 0.70
C THR A 122 10.79 -20.53 0.23
N ALA A 123 12.09 -20.70 0.45
CA ALA A 123 13.13 -19.71 0.20
C ALA A 123 13.28 -19.32 -1.29
N GLU A 124 12.75 -20.16 -2.19
CA GLU A 124 12.78 -19.99 -3.64
C GLU A 124 11.80 -18.94 -4.18
N VAL A 125 10.71 -18.62 -3.43
CA VAL A 125 9.74 -17.64 -3.90
C VAL A 125 10.23 -16.21 -3.66
N ASN A 126 9.82 -15.28 -4.51
CA ASN A 126 10.19 -13.88 -4.44
C ASN A 126 8.95 -12.99 -4.36
N ILE A 127 8.86 -12.15 -3.34
CA ILE A 127 7.73 -11.24 -3.18
C ILE A 127 7.65 -10.21 -4.32
N GLY A 128 8.75 -9.97 -5.02
CA GLY A 128 8.80 -9.10 -6.19
C GLY A 128 7.92 -9.55 -7.34
N ASP A 129 7.63 -10.87 -7.44
CA ASP A 129 6.83 -11.45 -8.52
C ASP A 129 5.33 -11.17 -8.37
N VAL A 130 4.89 -10.72 -7.20
CA VAL A 130 3.47 -10.45 -6.89
C VAL A 130 3.19 -8.98 -6.56
N LEU A 131 4.09 -8.09 -6.97
CA LEU A 131 3.90 -6.66 -6.77
C LEU A 131 2.80 -6.13 -7.70
N ASN A 132 1.97 -5.25 -7.15
CA ASN A 132 0.88 -4.58 -7.85
C ASN A 132 1.09 -3.06 -7.82
N ALA A 133 1.38 -2.48 -8.97
CA ALA A 133 1.60 -1.04 -9.13
C ALA A 133 0.32 -0.21 -8.94
N ASP A 134 -0.86 -0.81 -9.15
CA ASP A 134 -2.16 -0.15 -8.96
C ASP A 134 -2.65 -0.16 -7.49
N SER A 135 -1.85 -0.70 -6.57
CA SER A 135 -2.23 -0.78 -5.17
C SER A 135 -2.47 0.61 -4.56
N LEU A 136 -3.68 0.86 -4.09
CA LEU A 136 -4.04 2.12 -3.41
C LEU A 136 -3.20 2.37 -2.14
N ALA A 137 -2.59 1.32 -1.59
CA ALA A 137 -1.68 1.45 -0.45
C ALA A 137 -0.45 2.31 -0.80
N LEU A 138 0.07 2.22 -2.03
CA LEU A 138 1.16 3.06 -2.51
C LEU A 138 0.81 4.55 -2.43
N TYR A 139 -0.37 4.92 -2.95
CA TYR A 139 -0.86 6.29 -2.90
C TYR A 139 -0.99 6.82 -1.46
N ARG A 140 -1.62 6.03 -0.59
CA ARG A 140 -1.85 6.42 0.81
C ARG A 140 -0.55 6.60 1.58
N GLN A 141 0.42 5.73 1.34
CA GLN A 141 1.72 5.79 1.99
C GLN A 141 2.56 6.96 1.46
N LEU A 142 2.52 7.23 0.15
CA LEU A 142 3.14 8.43 -0.44
C LEU A 142 2.56 9.71 0.17
N ALA A 143 1.24 9.79 0.34
CA ALA A 143 0.59 10.92 1.00
C ALA A 143 1.03 11.10 2.45
N GLY A 144 1.48 10.04 3.11
CA GLY A 144 2.09 10.04 4.45
C GLY A 144 3.59 10.31 4.46
N GLY A 145 4.22 10.51 3.30
CA GLY A 145 5.66 10.80 3.18
C GLY A 145 6.55 9.56 3.07
N LEU A 146 5.99 8.35 2.94
CA LEU A 146 6.77 7.14 2.70
C LEU A 146 7.15 7.09 1.23
N THR A 147 8.44 6.90 0.91
CA THR A 147 8.94 6.86 -0.47
C THR A 147 9.56 5.54 -0.84
N THR A 148 9.98 4.76 0.14
CA THR A 148 10.69 3.48 -0.05
C THR A 148 10.19 2.48 0.97
N ALA A 149 10.01 1.22 0.57
CA ALA A 149 9.64 0.15 1.47
C ALA A 149 10.35 -1.15 1.12
N GLN A 150 10.71 -1.92 2.16
CA GLN A 150 11.09 -3.31 2.01
C GLN A 150 9.86 -4.18 2.13
N ILE A 151 9.50 -4.85 1.05
CA ILE A 151 8.36 -5.76 1.00
C ILE A 151 8.84 -7.15 1.32
N LEU A 152 8.24 -7.75 2.35
CA LEU A 152 8.62 -9.05 2.85
C LEU A 152 7.52 -10.08 2.57
N HIS A 153 7.95 -11.33 2.43
CA HIS A 153 7.07 -12.47 2.57
C HIS A 153 6.39 -12.44 3.94
N GLY A 154 5.15 -12.89 4.05
CA GLY A 154 4.45 -12.99 5.33
C GLY A 154 5.07 -14.03 6.26
N SER A 155 4.47 -14.23 7.43
CA SER A 155 5.00 -15.13 8.47
C SER A 155 4.24 -16.46 8.57
N ALA A 156 3.84 -17.04 7.44
CA ALA A 156 3.13 -18.32 7.41
C ALA A 156 4.05 -19.51 7.77
N ASN A 157 5.33 -19.42 7.42
CA ASN A 157 6.34 -20.49 7.59
C ASN A 157 7.65 -19.95 8.18
N SER A 158 8.49 -20.87 8.66
CA SER A 158 9.72 -20.52 9.38
C SER A 158 10.73 -19.79 8.50
N ILE A 159 10.92 -20.26 7.27
CA ILE A 159 11.73 -19.60 6.23
C ILE A 159 10.81 -19.34 5.05
N GLY A 160 10.40 -18.09 4.92
CA GLY A 160 9.55 -17.61 3.84
C GLY A 160 10.35 -17.29 2.58
N GLY A 161 9.80 -16.41 1.76
CA GLY A 161 10.41 -16.02 0.49
C GLY A 161 11.42 -14.88 0.60
N GLN A 162 12.03 -14.61 -0.53
CA GLN A 162 12.92 -13.49 -0.75
C GLN A 162 12.12 -12.18 -0.72
N SER A 163 12.75 -11.13 -0.17
CA SER A 163 12.17 -9.80 -0.07
C SER A 163 12.51 -8.94 -1.29
N ALA A 164 11.75 -7.89 -1.48
CA ALA A 164 12.02 -6.86 -2.49
C ALA A 164 12.08 -5.48 -1.85
N ILE A 165 12.88 -4.58 -2.41
CA ILE A 165 12.86 -3.16 -2.03
C ILE A 165 12.23 -2.38 -3.18
N ILE A 166 11.24 -1.55 -2.84
CA ILE A 166 10.50 -0.77 -3.82
C ILE A 166 10.60 0.73 -3.55
N LYS A 167 10.55 1.52 -4.63
CA LYS A 167 10.11 2.93 -4.56
C LYS A 167 8.60 2.96 -4.75
N LEU A 168 7.93 3.78 -3.96
CA LEU A 168 6.47 3.91 -4.02
C LEU A 168 6.06 4.77 -5.23
N ARG A 169 6.17 4.21 -6.43
CA ARG A 169 5.82 4.88 -7.70
C ARG A 169 4.36 4.60 -8.05
N TYR A 170 3.43 5.26 -7.37
CA TYR A 170 2.01 5.10 -7.70
C TYR A 170 1.74 5.57 -9.14
N GLY A 171 1.09 4.71 -9.93
CA GLY A 171 0.85 4.96 -11.35
C GLY A 171 1.96 4.43 -12.28
N ALA A 172 2.90 3.63 -11.77
CA ALA A 172 3.79 2.83 -12.61
C ALA A 172 2.97 1.83 -13.45
N ASP A 173 3.51 1.43 -14.60
CA ASP A 173 2.79 0.54 -15.53
C ASP A 173 2.74 -0.90 -14.98
N GLU A 174 3.83 -1.37 -14.40
CA GLU A 174 3.98 -2.74 -13.90
C GLU A 174 4.56 -2.78 -12.48
N GLY A 175 4.30 -3.88 -11.75
CA GLY A 175 4.88 -4.13 -10.44
C GLY A 175 6.41 -4.13 -10.44
N SER A 176 7.02 -4.60 -11.52
CA SER A 176 8.48 -4.59 -11.71
C SER A 176 9.10 -3.19 -11.76
N ASP A 177 8.32 -2.17 -12.14
CA ASP A 177 8.78 -0.78 -12.19
C ASP A 177 8.93 -0.16 -10.80
N LEU A 178 8.33 -0.79 -9.80
CA LEU A 178 8.50 -0.39 -8.40
C LEU A 178 9.87 -0.80 -7.84
N LEU A 179 10.49 -1.85 -8.38
CA LEU A 179 11.71 -2.45 -7.83
C LEU A 179 12.89 -1.48 -7.85
N ILE A 180 13.61 -1.44 -6.74
CA ILE A 180 14.99 -0.91 -6.70
C ILE A 180 15.91 -2.07 -7.05
N LYS A 181 16.66 -1.93 -8.13
CA LYS A 181 17.62 -2.93 -8.60
C LYS A 181 18.95 -2.79 -7.85
N ASP A 182 19.78 -3.82 -7.95
CA ASP A 182 21.15 -3.83 -7.40
C ASP A 182 21.22 -3.63 -5.87
N VAL A 183 20.21 -4.12 -5.17
CA VAL A 183 20.18 -4.16 -3.70
C VAL A 183 20.59 -5.54 -3.19
N THR A 184 21.14 -5.58 -1.95
CA THR A 184 21.44 -6.86 -1.30
C THR A 184 20.16 -7.67 -1.11
N PRO A 185 20.10 -8.89 -1.65
CA PRO A 185 18.94 -9.75 -1.46
C PRO A 185 18.76 -10.13 0.03
N THR A 186 17.53 -10.16 0.47
CA THR A 186 17.16 -10.55 1.82
C THR A 186 16.05 -11.59 1.78
N ILE A 187 15.91 -12.34 2.87
CA ILE A 187 14.91 -13.40 3.00
C ILE A 187 14.18 -13.28 4.32
N LYS A 188 12.91 -13.63 4.35
CA LYS A 188 12.07 -13.59 5.55
C LYS A 188 12.27 -14.83 6.43
N PHE A 189 12.62 -14.60 7.68
CA PHE A 189 12.50 -15.57 8.75
C PHE A 189 11.37 -15.18 9.70
N ALA A 190 10.58 -16.15 10.15
CA ALA A 190 9.53 -15.95 11.12
C ALA A 190 9.60 -17.02 12.22
N LEU A 191 9.65 -16.57 13.47
CA LEU A 191 9.86 -17.43 14.64
C LEU A 191 8.72 -17.31 15.66
N GLY A 192 7.65 -16.62 15.32
CA GLY A 192 6.59 -16.27 16.24
C GLY A 192 5.37 -17.19 16.19
N GLU A 193 4.27 -16.69 16.73
CA GLU A 193 2.99 -17.38 16.88
C GLU A 193 2.37 -17.81 15.55
N ASN A 194 2.52 -17.00 14.50
CA ASN A 194 1.94 -17.30 13.20
C ASN A 194 2.49 -18.59 12.61
N VAL A 195 3.79 -18.82 12.73
CA VAL A 195 4.44 -20.06 12.28
C VAL A 195 3.89 -21.25 13.04
N LYS A 196 3.77 -21.17 14.38
CA LYS A 196 3.23 -22.24 15.20
C LYS A 196 1.81 -22.65 14.87
N ARG A 197 1.03 -21.73 14.29
CA ARG A 197 -0.37 -22.01 13.92
C ARG A 197 -0.50 -22.64 12.55
N ASN A 198 0.47 -22.42 11.68
CA ASN A 198 0.42 -22.83 10.27
C ASN A 198 1.29 -24.08 9.98
N GLN A 199 2.13 -24.51 10.91
CA GLN A 199 3.08 -25.62 10.75
C GLN A 199 2.83 -26.72 11.80
#